data_30cefdce4ae92d74a6a1c9a4642e5c82
#
_entry.id   30cefdce4ae92d74a6a1c9a4642e5c82
#
_cell.length_a   1.000
_cell.length_b   1.000
_cell.length_c   1.000
_cell.angle_alpha   90.00
_cell.angle_beta   90.00
_cell.angle_gamma   90.00
#
_symmetry.space_group_name_H-M   'P 1'
#
loop_
_entity.id
_entity.type
_entity.pdbx_description
1 polymer ?
#
loop_
_entity_poly.entity_id
_entity_poly.type
_entity_poly.pdbx_seq_one_letter_code
_entity_poly.pdbx_strand_id
1 'polypeptide(L)'
;MVLSKSHAKGGKDMKKMKRVVAMLLAVVMVFGLAACGSKKSGDDSGKEEKSNYPEKQITLICPLAAGGGSDTISRLFAAAMEKELGVSVVVENKPGAGAGVGLEAIASSNPDGYTIGYIPAEVTTVEAMGNATVTPEDFEYICTAMKISALICVPADSEWDSLDDLIAAAKENPGSITIGTAGVGNAYELGLRSMLEAAGIELNIVNFSGGTAEAITAMMGGNVQCCTAGTAEAISYVNSGEFKVLCNLSSEPSELLPDVPTATELGYECNGGSWGAFAVPAGTPDDVIEVLRKAGEKVMNADDFKKTLSEKGFDEYHVDGAEFKKDAMEMYKTNSDIIKEFNLSAN
;
A
#
# COMPACT_ATOMS: atom_id res chain seq x y z
N MET A 1 78.24 35.10 -2.97
CA MET A 1 78.44 36.53 -2.82
C MET A 1 77.37 37.29 -3.54
N VAL A 2 76.71 38.14 -2.81
CA VAL A 2 75.80 39.23 -3.11
C VAL A 2 74.32 38.85 -3.27
N LEU A 3 73.63 39.01 -2.13
CA LEU A 3 72.20 39.30 -1.95
C LEU A 3 71.85 40.73 -2.36
N SER A 4 70.74 41.00 -2.97
CA SER A 4 70.14 42.32 -2.93
C SER A 4 68.61 42.29 -2.97
N LYS A 5 68.10 42.82 -1.92
CA LYS A 5 66.78 43.31 -1.52
C LYS A 5 65.84 43.80 -2.65
N SER A 6 64.58 43.31 -2.61
CA SER A 6 63.46 44.07 -3.10
C SER A 6 62.15 43.53 -2.43
N HIS A 7 61.91 44.03 -1.22
CA HIS A 7 60.59 43.86 -0.56
C HIS A 7 60.24 45.17 0.12
N ALA A 8 59.41 46.00 -0.51
CA ALA A 8 58.59 47.00 0.17
C ALA A 8 57.78 47.92 -0.78
N LYS A 9 56.85 47.43 -1.53
CA LYS A 9 55.81 48.33 -2.16
C LYS A 9 54.38 47.76 -2.24
N GLY A 10 54.12 46.50 -1.84
CA GLY A 10 52.79 45.88 -1.97
C GLY A 10 51.79 46.18 -0.83
N GLY A 11 52.23 46.73 0.31
CA GLY A 11 51.40 46.80 1.51
C GLY A 11 50.44 48.03 1.62
N LYS A 12 50.66 49.09 0.83
CA LYS A 12 49.83 50.28 0.89
C LYS A 12 48.64 50.25 -0.05
N ASP A 13 48.78 49.60 -1.18
CA ASP A 13 47.67 49.49 -2.17
C ASP A 13 46.60 48.50 -1.74
N MET A 14 46.97 47.43 -1.08
CA MET A 14 46.00 46.45 -0.53
C MET A 14 45.11 47.02 0.61
N LYS A 15 45.66 47.95 1.40
CA LYS A 15 44.86 48.65 2.45
C LYS A 15 43.91 49.68 1.86
N LYS A 16 44.24 50.33 0.74
CA LYS A 16 43.36 51.26 0.03
C LYS A 16 42.22 50.50 -0.68
N MET A 17 42.51 49.35 -1.31
CA MET A 17 41.55 48.52 -2.00
C MET A 17 40.52 47.91 -1.02
N LYS A 18 40.97 47.46 0.18
CA LYS A 18 40.05 46.99 1.25
C LYS A 18 39.11 48.08 1.78
N ARG A 19 39.58 49.33 1.84
CA ARG A 19 38.72 50.47 2.26
C ARG A 19 37.70 50.90 1.22
N VAL A 20 38.01 50.80 -0.08
CA VAL A 20 37.11 51.08 -1.18
C VAL A 20 36.04 49.98 -1.31
N VAL A 21 36.41 48.71 -1.14
CA VAL A 21 35.45 47.59 -1.11
C VAL A 21 34.52 47.67 0.11
N ALA A 22 35.03 48.07 1.28
CA ALA A 22 34.21 48.27 2.48
C ALA A 22 33.24 49.45 2.33
N MET A 23 33.62 50.54 1.64
CA MET A 23 32.71 51.67 1.37
C MET A 23 31.63 51.32 0.33
N LEU A 24 31.96 50.53 -0.69
CA LEU A 24 30.98 50.06 -1.68
C LEU A 24 29.95 49.09 -1.06
N LEU A 25 30.33 48.24 -0.12
CA LEU A 25 29.41 47.35 0.62
C LEU A 25 28.49 48.13 1.59
N ALA A 26 28.99 49.24 2.17
CA ALA A 26 28.16 50.12 3.07
C ALA A 26 27.13 50.93 2.29
N VAL A 27 27.36 51.32 1.04
CA VAL A 27 26.44 52.03 0.19
C VAL A 27 25.31 51.14 -0.30
N VAL A 28 25.55 49.83 -0.53
CA VAL A 28 24.50 48.86 -0.92
C VAL A 28 23.55 48.56 0.27
N MET A 29 24.01 48.63 1.51
CA MET A 29 23.13 48.40 2.67
C MET A 29 22.24 49.61 3.00
N VAL A 30 22.57 50.84 2.58
CA VAL A 30 21.75 52.03 2.84
C VAL A 30 20.60 52.18 1.87
N PHE A 31 20.67 51.60 0.66
CA PHE A 31 19.55 51.61 -0.29
C PHE A 31 18.50 50.50 -0.06
N GLY A 32 18.78 49.54 0.81
CA GLY A 32 17.82 48.49 1.20
C GLY A 32 16.83 48.83 2.28
N LEU A 33 16.94 50.00 2.97
CA LEU A 33 16.13 50.38 4.13
C LEU A 33 15.10 51.51 3.85
N ALA A 34 14.99 51.98 2.62
CA ALA A 34 14.06 53.08 2.27
C ALA A 34 12.76 52.63 1.59
N ALA A 35 12.46 51.31 1.58
CA ALA A 35 11.24 50.76 0.96
C ALA A 35 10.24 50.18 1.96
N CYS A 36 10.28 50.56 3.22
CA CYS A 36 9.24 50.23 4.20
C CYS A 36 8.64 51.49 4.82
N GLY A 37 7.60 52.04 4.20
CA GLY A 37 6.86 53.15 4.78
C GLY A 37 5.67 53.56 3.93
N SER A 38 4.60 52.72 3.88
CA SER A 38 3.23 53.20 3.67
C SER A 38 2.25 52.12 4.13
N LYS A 39 1.67 52.32 5.31
CA LYS A 39 0.47 51.63 5.76
C LYS A 39 -0.66 51.91 4.78
N LYS A 40 -1.14 50.89 4.08
CA LYS A 40 -2.54 50.80 3.67
C LYS A 40 -3.04 49.44 4.14
N SER A 41 -3.99 49.52 5.07
CA SER A 41 -4.87 48.40 5.40
C SER A 41 -5.56 47.97 4.09
N GLY A 42 -5.26 46.82 3.61
CA GLY A 42 -5.87 46.15 2.47
C GLY A 42 -5.84 44.66 2.77
N ASP A 43 -7.01 44.16 2.90
CA ASP A 43 -7.48 42.80 2.97
C ASP A 43 -6.48 41.83 2.29
N ASP A 44 -5.67 41.12 3.09
CA ASP A 44 -4.82 40.04 2.63
C ASP A 44 -5.69 38.78 2.58
N SER A 45 -6.53 38.71 1.57
CA SER A 45 -7.05 37.45 1.09
C SER A 45 -5.85 36.74 0.46
N GLY A 46 -5.23 35.84 1.21
CA GLY A 46 -4.19 34.93 0.74
C GLY A 46 -4.67 34.26 -0.56
N LYS A 47 -4.18 34.74 -1.69
CA LYS A 47 -4.19 33.94 -2.90
C LYS A 47 -3.24 32.78 -2.61
N GLU A 48 -3.78 31.62 -2.29
CA GLU A 48 -3.09 30.36 -2.47
C GLU A 48 -2.54 30.39 -3.90
N GLU A 49 -1.21 30.46 -4.03
CA GLU A 49 -0.54 30.22 -5.30
C GLU A 49 -0.91 28.77 -5.63
N LYS A 50 -1.81 28.60 -6.60
CA LYS A 50 -2.14 27.25 -7.10
C LYS A 50 -0.84 26.64 -7.58
N SER A 51 -0.41 25.59 -6.92
CA SER A 51 0.68 24.75 -7.35
C SER A 51 0.46 24.37 -8.82
N ASN A 52 1.48 24.53 -9.68
CA ASN A 52 1.43 24.06 -11.07
C ASN A 52 1.68 22.54 -11.15
N TYR A 53 1.57 21.83 -10.05
CA TYR A 53 1.76 20.39 -9.98
C TYR A 53 0.64 19.66 -10.73
N PRO A 54 0.98 18.60 -11.54
CA PRO A 54 2.33 18.16 -11.91
C PRO A 54 2.83 18.83 -13.21
N GLU A 55 4.15 19.11 -13.31
CA GLU A 55 4.80 19.67 -14.49
C GLU A 55 5.72 18.68 -15.24
N LYS A 56 5.98 17.51 -14.66
CA LYS A 56 6.89 16.48 -15.20
C LYS A 56 6.34 15.07 -14.95
N GLN A 57 7.00 14.08 -15.53
CA GLN A 57 6.70 12.67 -15.35
C GLN A 57 6.62 12.28 -13.88
N ILE A 58 5.63 11.45 -13.53
CA ILE A 58 5.45 10.79 -12.25
C ILE A 58 5.91 9.34 -12.37
N THR A 59 6.61 8.83 -11.36
CA THR A 59 6.96 7.40 -11.24
C THR A 59 5.97 6.74 -10.28
N LEU A 60 5.36 5.63 -10.71
CA LEU A 60 4.54 4.77 -9.85
C LEU A 60 5.34 3.51 -9.50
N ILE A 61 5.76 3.38 -8.25
CA ILE A 61 6.47 2.18 -7.78
C ILE A 61 5.45 1.12 -7.38
N CYS A 62 5.54 -0.07 -8.00
CA CYS A 62 4.84 -1.27 -7.57
C CYS A 62 5.83 -2.17 -6.81
N PRO A 63 5.62 -2.47 -5.51
CA PRO A 63 6.56 -3.22 -4.67
C PRO A 63 6.53 -4.73 -4.93
N LEU A 64 5.80 -5.18 -5.93
CA LEU A 64 5.60 -6.58 -6.28
C LEU A 64 6.05 -6.88 -7.72
N ALA A 65 6.16 -8.17 -8.05
CA ALA A 65 6.66 -8.61 -9.33
C ALA A 65 5.75 -8.21 -10.50
N ALA A 66 6.37 -7.93 -11.63
CA ALA A 66 5.65 -7.64 -12.88
C ALA A 66 4.78 -8.82 -13.32
N GLY A 67 3.60 -8.52 -13.89
CA GLY A 67 2.63 -9.49 -14.39
C GLY A 67 1.65 -10.03 -13.35
N GLY A 68 1.81 -9.70 -12.07
CA GLY A 68 0.86 -10.03 -11.01
C GLY A 68 -0.33 -9.06 -10.96
N GLY A 69 -1.28 -9.32 -10.04
CA GLY A 69 -2.45 -8.48 -9.82
C GLY A 69 -2.09 -7.03 -9.50
N SER A 70 -1.16 -6.82 -8.57
CA SER A 70 -0.68 -5.48 -8.17
C SER A 70 -0.04 -4.70 -9.31
N ASP A 71 0.73 -5.36 -10.18
CA ASP A 71 1.31 -4.75 -11.37
C ASP A 71 0.21 -4.38 -12.37
N THR A 72 -0.75 -5.26 -12.58
CA THR A 72 -1.91 -5.02 -13.46
C THR A 72 -2.68 -3.78 -13.00
N ILE A 73 -3.04 -3.70 -11.72
CA ILE A 73 -3.75 -2.56 -11.13
C ILE A 73 -2.90 -1.27 -11.22
N SER A 74 -1.60 -1.35 -10.91
CA SER A 74 -0.68 -0.22 -11.01
C SER A 74 -0.63 0.36 -12.41
N ARG A 75 -0.58 -0.49 -13.45
CA ARG A 75 -0.56 -0.04 -14.86
C ARG A 75 -1.90 0.53 -15.32
N LEU A 76 -3.01 -0.03 -14.87
CA LEU A 76 -4.34 0.51 -15.15
C LEU A 76 -4.51 1.89 -14.52
N PHE A 77 -4.14 2.03 -13.26
CA PHE A 77 -4.18 3.30 -12.54
C PHE A 77 -3.24 4.34 -13.18
N ALA A 78 -1.99 3.97 -13.48
CA ALA A 78 -1.04 4.86 -14.13
C ALA A 78 -1.56 5.39 -15.46
N ALA A 79 -2.11 4.53 -16.32
CA ALA A 79 -2.66 4.94 -17.62
C ALA A 79 -3.88 5.86 -17.49
N ALA A 80 -4.70 5.69 -16.45
CA ALA A 80 -5.83 6.55 -16.17
C ALA A 80 -5.37 7.90 -15.56
N MET A 81 -4.42 7.87 -14.61
CA MET A 81 -3.83 9.08 -14.02
C MET A 81 -3.09 9.94 -15.06
N GLU A 82 -2.41 9.33 -16.03
CA GLU A 82 -1.77 10.05 -17.13
C GLU A 82 -2.79 10.91 -17.92
N LYS A 83 -3.99 10.38 -18.17
CA LYS A 83 -5.07 11.11 -18.84
C LYS A 83 -5.61 12.27 -17.98
N GLU A 84 -5.77 12.04 -16.67
CA GLU A 84 -6.31 13.04 -15.75
C GLU A 84 -5.32 14.16 -15.45
N LEU A 85 -4.03 13.83 -15.28
CA LEU A 85 -2.98 14.78 -14.88
C LEU A 85 -2.28 15.46 -16.06
N GLY A 86 -2.36 14.89 -17.28
CA GLY A 86 -1.72 15.42 -18.48
C GLY A 86 -0.20 15.26 -18.51
N VAL A 87 0.38 14.42 -17.64
CA VAL A 87 1.81 14.07 -17.62
C VAL A 87 1.97 12.56 -17.63
N SER A 88 3.10 12.05 -18.14
CA SER A 88 3.36 10.62 -18.13
C SER A 88 3.43 10.05 -16.70
N VAL A 89 2.81 8.87 -16.51
CA VAL A 89 2.89 8.09 -15.26
C VAL A 89 3.48 6.72 -15.58
N VAL A 90 4.72 6.50 -15.15
CA VAL A 90 5.51 5.30 -15.51
C VAL A 90 5.60 4.34 -14.34
N VAL A 91 5.22 3.07 -14.55
CA VAL A 91 5.29 2.02 -13.53
C VAL A 91 6.67 1.40 -13.47
N GLU A 92 7.24 1.34 -12.26
CA GLU A 92 8.50 0.65 -11.92
C GLU A 92 8.24 -0.44 -10.88
N ASN A 93 8.55 -1.70 -11.19
CA ASN A 93 8.43 -2.81 -10.24
C ASN A 93 9.70 -2.93 -9.39
N LYS A 94 9.54 -2.97 -8.04
CA LYS A 94 10.62 -3.18 -7.06
C LYS A 94 10.26 -4.30 -6.08
N PRO A 95 10.26 -5.57 -6.52
CA PRO A 95 9.90 -6.69 -5.66
C PRO A 95 11.02 -7.03 -4.68
N GLY A 96 10.66 -7.70 -3.58
CA GLY A 96 11.59 -8.25 -2.60
C GLY A 96 11.11 -8.11 -1.17
N ALA A 97 11.56 -9.00 -0.29
CA ALA A 97 11.25 -9.01 1.14
C ALA A 97 9.75 -8.83 1.44
N GLY A 98 8.88 -9.62 0.80
CA GLY A 98 7.43 -9.51 1.01
C GLY A 98 6.87 -8.11 0.75
N ALA A 99 7.27 -7.44 -0.33
CA ALA A 99 7.01 -6.06 -0.70
C ALA A 99 7.90 -5.00 0.02
N GLY A 100 8.63 -5.36 1.07
CA GLY A 100 9.42 -4.43 1.89
C GLY A 100 10.38 -3.56 1.10
N VAL A 101 11.12 -4.14 0.11
CA VAL A 101 12.08 -3.40 -0.73
C VAL A 101 11.40 -2.23 -1.47
N GLY A 102 10.26 -2.49 -2.08
CA GLY A 102 9.53 -1.45 -2.81
C GLY A 102 8.86 -0.43 -1.89
N LEU A 103 8.30 -0.88 -0.77
CA LEU A 103 7.70 0.00 0.24
C LEU A 103 8.74 0.97 0.83
N GLU A 104 9.94 0.48 1.19
CA GLU A 104 11.04 1.35 1.64
C GLU A 104 11.49 2.33 0.55
N ALA A 105 11.52 1.89 -0.71
CA ALA A 105 11.85 2.77 -1.84
C ALA A 105 10.81 3.88 -2.03
N ILE A 106 9.51 3.61 -1.80
CA ILE A 106 8.46 4.62 -1.83
C ILE A 106 8.63 5.58 -0.64
N ALA A 107 8.67 5.07 0.59
CA ALA A 107 8.75 5.87 1.80
C ALA A 107 9.98 6.79 1.85
N SER A 108 11.12 6.35 1.29
CA SER A 108 12.36 7.13 1.23
C SER A 108 12.45 8.08 0.02
N SER A 109 11.47 8.11 -0.86
CA SER A 109 11.44 9.04 -2.00
C SER A 109 11.21 10.47 -1.55
N ASN A 110 11.53 11.44 -2.42
CA ASN A 110 11.24 12.84 -2.13
C ASN A 110 9.72 13.04 -1.98
N PRO A 111 9.27 13.73 -0.91
CA PRO A 111 7.86 14.00 -0.68
C PRO A 111 7.38 15.20 -1.53
N ASP A 112 7.50 15.10 -2.85
CA ASP A 112 7.18 16.15 -3.82
C ASP A 112 6.05 15.75 -4.79
N GLY A 113 5.44 14.55 -4.57
CA GLY A 113 4.36 14.00 -5.38
C GLY A 113 4.79 13.35 -6.69
N TYR A 114 6.06 13.39 -7.07
CA TYR A 114 6.55 12.77 -8.32
C TYR A 114 6.92 11.29 -8.16
N THR A 115 6.79 10.75 -6.96
CA THR A 115 6.77 9.30 -6.71
C THR A 115 5.46 8.93 -6.04
N ILE A 116 4.66 8.12 -6.72
CA ILE A 116 3.46 7.47 -6.19
C ILE A 116 3.82 6.01 -5.90
N GLY A 117 3.32 5.42 -4.85
CA GLY A 117 3.44 4.01 -4.54
C GLY A 117 2.12 3.27 -4.67
N TYR A 118 2.14 2.05 -5.20
CA TYR A 118 1.14 1.07 -4.89
C TYR A 118 1.45 0.49 -3.51
N ILE A 119 0.53 0.59 -2.59
CA ILE A 119 0.67 0.12 -1.21
C ILE A 119 -0.22 -1.10 -1.04
N PRO A 120 0.34 -2.32 -1.03
CA PRO A 120 -0.41 -3.54 -0.78
C PRO A 120 -0.62 -3.78 0.72
N ALA A 121 -1.53 -4.68 1.06
CA ALA A 121 -1.86 -5.04 2.45
C ALA A 121 -0.64 -5.47 3.28
N GLU A 122 0.41 -5.97 2.64
CA GLU A 122 1.69 -6.35 3.26
C GLU A 122 2.34 -5.21 4.06
N VAL A 123 2.02 -3.94 3.78
CA VAL A 123 2.48 -2.80 4.60
C VAL A 123 2.08 -2.96 6.08
N THR A 124 1.02 -3.70 6.36
CA THR A 124 0.54 -3.97 7.72
C THR A 124 1.28 -5.13 8.42
N THR A 125 2.15 -5.83 7.73
CA THR A 125 2.83 -7.03 8.23
C THR A 125 4.35 -7.01 8.10
N VAL A 126 4.91 -6.28 7.10
CA VAL A 126 6.34 -6.35 6.75
C VAL A 126 7.26 -6.00 7.92
N GLU A 127 6.88 -5.06 8.79
CA GLU A 127 7.66 -4.68 9.97
C GLU A 127 7.63 -5.78 11.03
N ALA A 128 6.44 -6.28 11.38
CA ALA A 128 6.27 -7.33 12.36
C ALA A 128 6.91 -8.66 11.91
N MET A 129 6.94 -8.91 10.59
CA MET A 129 7.63 -10.07 10.00
C MET A 129 9.16 -9.89 9.93
N GLY A 130 9.69 -8.70 10.21
CA GLY A 130 11.12 -8.40 10.11
C GLY A 130 11.63 -8.22 8.66
N ASN A 131 10.74 -8.01 7.71
CA ASN A 131 11.05 -7.88 6.28
C ASN A 131 11.44 -6.45 5.86
N ALA A 132 10.95 -5.44 6.58
CA ALA A 132 11.21 -4.03 6.35
C ALA A 132 10.99 -3.22 7.64
N THR A 133 11.28 -1.92 7.62
CA THR A 133 11.07 -1.01 8.76
C THR A 133 9.89 -0.08 8.57
N VAL A 134 9.22 -0.13 7.42
CA VAL A 134 8.10 0.74 7.07
C VAL A 134 6.78 0.26 7.66
N THR A 135 5.93 1.22 7.98
CA THR A 135 4.58 1.04 8.50
C THR A 135 3.59 1.87 7.67
N PRO A 136 2.26 1.71 7.83
CA PRO A 136 1.30 2.57 7.17
C PRO A 136 1.45 4.06 7.49
N GLU A 137 2.11 4.43 8.60
CA GLU A 137 2.33 5.82 9.00
C GLU A 137 3.28 6.58 8.04
N ASP A 138 4.18 5.84 7.36
CA ASP A 138 5.16 6.41 6.44
C ASP A 138 4.57 6.90 5.11
N PHE A 139 3.24 6.82 4.95
CA PHE A 139 2.54 7.14 3.71
C PHE A 139 1.38 8.11 3.92
N GLU A 140 1.13 8.96 2.90
CA GLU A 140 -0.10 9.71 2.73
C GLU A 140 -0.91 9.10 1.58
N TYR A 141 -2.05 8.49 1.92
CA TYR A 141 -2.87 7.75 0.96
C TYR A 141 -3.66 8.68 0.05
N ILE A 142 -3.68 8.33 -1.23
CA ILE A 142 -4.43 9.01 -2.29
C ILE A 142 -5.84 8.42 -2.34
N CYS A 143 -5.95 7.12 -2.55
CA CYS A 143 -7.19 6.35 -2.62
C CYS A 143 -6.89 4.86 -2.42
N THR A 144 -7.90 4.09 -2.04
CA THR A 144 -7.87 2.64 -2.17
C THR A 144 -8.05 2.24 -3.64
N ALA A 145 -7.55 1.06 -4.01
CA ALA A 145 -7.56 0.59 -5.40
C ALA A 145 -8.52 -0.58 -5.62
N MET A 146 -8.42 -1.58 -4.76
CA MET A 146 -9.19 -2.82 -4.86
C MET A 146 -9.13 -3.57 -3.55
N LYS A 147 -10.04 -4.53 -3.35
CA LYS A 147 -9.91 -5.58 -2.33
C LYS A 147 -10.03 -6.96 -2.98
N ILE A 148 -9.49 -7.95 -2.30
CA ILE A 148 -9.63 -9.37 -2.61
C ILE A 148 -10.12 -10.03 -1.34
N SER A 149 -11.31 -10.57 -1.37
CA SER A 149 -11.85 -11.33 -0.24
C SER A 149 -11.08 -12.64 -0.07
N ALA A 150 -10.73 -12.97 1.17
CA ALA A 150 -10.16 -14.28 1.49
C ALA A 150 -11.29 -15.28 1.74
N LEU A 151 -11.22 -16.41 1.08
CA LEU A 151 -12.25 -17.45 1.10
C LEU A 151 -11.71 -18.72 1.75
N ILE A 152 -12.57 -19.47 2.45
CA ILE A 152 -12.31 -20.89 2.74
C ILE A 152 -13.01 -21.71 1.66
N CYS A 153 -12.18 -22.40 0.87
CA CYS A 153 -12.62 -23.23 -0.25
C CYS A 153 -12.44 -24.71 0.05
N VAL A 154 -13.38 -25.52 -0.45
CA VAL A 154 -13.31 -26.99 -0.44
C VAL A 154 -13.62 -27.53 -1.84
N PRO A 155 -13.18 -28.76 -2.18
CA PRO A 155 -13.60 -29.41 -3.43
C PRO A 155 -15.11 -29.55 -3.49
N ALA A 156 -15.69 -29.58 -4.70
CA ALA A 156 -17.14 -29.68 -4.91
C ALA A 156 -17.76 -30.94 -4.27
N ASP A 157 -17.01 -32.02 -4.17
CA ASP A 157 -17.42 -33.31 -3.58
C ASP A 157 -17.12 -33.40 -2.07
N SER A 158 -16.66 -32.33 -1.43
CA SER A 158 -16.47 -32.27 0.02
C SER A 158 -17.75 -32.58 0.77
N GLU A 159 -17.64 -33.21 1.93
CA GLU A 159 -18.75 -33.44 2.86
C GLU A 159 -19.24 -32.16 3.58
N TRP A 160 -18.46 -31.08 3.54
CA TRP A 160 -18.81 -29.80 4.16
C TRP A 160 -19.48 -28.90 3.15
N ASP A 161 -20.68 -28.42 3.48
CA ASP A 161 -21.46 -27.49 2.67
C ASP A 161 -21.49 -26.07 3.28
N SER A 162 -21.04 -25.93 4.53
CA SER A 162 -21.05 -24.67 5.29
C SER A 162 -19.82 -24.55 6.20
N LEU A 163 -19.57 -23.35 6.71
CA LEU A 163 -18.55 -23.11 7.73
C LEU A 163 -18.88 -23.88 9.01
N ASP A 164 -20.16 -24.00 9.37
CA ASP A 164 -20.61 -24.72 10.57
C ASP A 164 -20.29 -26.21 10.47
N ASP A 165 -20.39 -26.84 9.30
CA ASP A 165 -19.99 -28.25 9.09
C ASP A 165 -18.51 -28.43 9.34
N LEU A 166 -17.66 -27.55 8.79
CA LEU A 166 -16.22 -27.57 9.01
C LEU A 166 -15.90 -27.39 10.50
N ILE A 167 -16.56 -26.44 11.18
CA ILE A 167 -16.37 -26.18 12.60
C ILE A 167 -16.79 -27.39 13.44
N ALA A 168 -17.92 -28.02 13.11
CA ALA A 168 -18.39 -29.23 13.81
C ALA A 168 -17.38 -30.38 13.68
N ALA A 169 -16.90 -30.64 12.47
CA ALA A 169 -15.90 -31.67 12.20
C ALA A 169 -14.55 -31.39 12.93
N ALA A 170 -14.12 -30.13 12.96
CA ALA A 170 -12.91 -29.71 13.67
C ALA A 170 -13.02 -29.85 15.20
N LYS A 171 -14.22 -29.62 15.77
CA LYS A 171 -14.48 -29.84 17.21
C LYS A 171 -14.49 -31.31 17.59
N GLU A 172 -14.97 -32.18 16.70
CA GLU A 172 -14.92 -33.63 16.94
C GLU A 172 -13.51 -34.19 16.94
N ASN A 173 -12.63 -33.68 16.05
CA ASN A 173 -11.27 -34.14 15.89
C ASN A 173 -10.29 -32.96 15.73
N PRO A 174 -9.92 -32.27 16.81
CA PRO A 174 -9.04 -31.09 16.74
C PRO A 174 -7.71 -31.37 16.03
N GLY A 175 -7.31 -30.47 15.11
CA GLY A 175 -6.06 -30.56 14.37
C GLY A 175 -6.02 -31.65 13.28
N SER A 176 -7.10 -32.43 13.06
CA SER A 176 -7.13 -33.49 12.04
C SER A 176 -7.36 -32.98 10.63
N ILE A 177 -8.03 -31.85 10.49
CA ILE A 177 -8.34 -31.22 9.21
C ILE A 177 -7.15 -30.39 8.75
N THR A 178 -6.69 -30.64 7.52
CA THR A 178 -5.59 -29.86 6.91
C THR A 178 -6.14 -28.77 6.00
N ILE A 179 -5.63 -27.55 6.21
CA ILE A 179 -5.95 -26.38 5.39
C ILE A 179 -4.69 -25.80 4.74
N GLY A 180 -4.70 -25.68 3.42
CA GLY A 180 -3.61 -25.05 2.67
C GLY A 180 -3.74 -23.54 2.65
N THR A 181 -2.64 -22.80 2.84
CA THR A 181 -2.61 -21.35 2.69
C THR A 181 -1.33 -20.90 1.99
N ALA A 182 -1.35 -19.71 1.39
CA ALA A 182 -0.18 -19.12 0.75
C ALA A 182 0.76 -18.55 1.81
N GLY A 183 2.00 -18.98 1.86
CA GLY A 183 3.07 -18.43 2.70
C GLY A 183 2.71 -18.07 4.14
N VAL A 184 3.69 -17.97 5.00
CA VAL A 184 3.48 -17.62 6.42
C VAL A 184 3.23 -16.12 6.57
N GLY A 185 2.22 -15.74 7.39
CA GLY A 185 1.92 -14.34 7.73
C GLY A 185 1.28 -13.53 6.58
N ASN A 186 0.79 -14.20 5.52
CA ASN A 186 -0.01 -13.51 4.52
C ASN A 186 -1.41 -13.18 5.05
N ALA A 187 -2.09 -12.22 4.41
CA ALA A 187 -3.39 -11.73 4.88
C ALA A 187 -4.47 -12.81 4.99
N TYR A 188 -4.45 -13.82 4.12
CA TYR A 188 -5.42 -14.93 4.16
C TYR A 188 -5.18 -15.84 5.38
N GLU A 189 -3.91 -16.13 5.70
CA GLU A 189 -3.56 -16.90 6.89
C GLU A 189 -3.91 -16.14 8.18
N LEU A 190 -3.65 -14.83 8.23
CA LEU A 190 -3.96 -14.03 9.41
C LEU A 190 -5.48 -13.99 9.64
N GLY A 191 -6.28 -13.79 8.60
CA GLY A 191 -7.75 -13.87 8.69
C GLY A 191 -8.25 -15.26 9.12
N LEU A 192 -7.63 -16.32 8.56
CA LEU A 192 -7.93 -17.69 8.97
C LEU A 192 -7.64 -17.91 10.46
N ARG A 193 -6.48 -17.49 10.96
CA ARG A 193 -6.12 -17.65 12.39
C ARG A 193 -7.08 -16.92 13.30
N SER A 194 -7.45 -15.68 12.97
CA SER A 194 -8.46 -14.94 13.73
C SER A 194 -9.81 -15.67 13.78
N MET A 195 -10.25 -16.23 12.67
CA MET A 195 -11.50 -17.01 12.60
C MET A 195 -11.39 -18.28 13.43
N LEU A 196 -10.28 -19.02 13.35
CA LEU A 196 -10.05 -20.25 14.13
C LEU A 196 -10.10 -19.96 15.64
N GLU A 197 -9.48 -18.86 16.07
CA GLU A 197 -9.52 -18.41 17.47
C GLU A 197 -10.94 -18.05 17.90
N ALA A 198 -11.67 -17.24 17.10
CA ALA A 198 -13.05 -16.86 17.38
C ALA A 198 -14.00 -18.07 17.44
N ALA A 199 -13.77 -19.10 16.61
CA ALA A 199 -14.57 -20.33 16.58
C ALA A 199 -14.15 -21.33 17.67
N GLY A 200 -12.99 -21.13 18.32
CA GLY A 200 -12.43 -22.03 19.32
C GLY A 200 -12.11 -23.41 18.74
N ILE A 201 -11.56 -23.47 17.52
CA ILE A 201 -11.19 -24.70 16.81
C ILE A 201 -9.73 -24.69 16.38
N GLU A 202 -9.20 -25.86 16.09
CA GLU A 202 -7.83 -26.08 15.63
C GLU A 202 -7.83 -26.84 14.30
N LEU A 203 -7.16 -26.25 13.30
CA LEU A 203 -6.85 -26.89 12.02
C LEU A 203 -5.33 -27.02 11.86
N ASN A 204 -4.90 -28.00 11.07
CA ASN A 204 -3.50 -28.17 10.70
C ASN A 204 -3.20 -27.29 9.47
N ILE A 205 -2.59 -26.13 9.69
CA ILE A 205 -2.27 -25.16 8.63
C ILE A 205 -1.00 -25.62 7.88
N VAL A 206 -1.11 -25.75 6.56
CA VAL A 206 -0.01 -26.10 5.64
C VAL A 206 0.30 -24.90 4.76
N ASN A 207 1.46 -24.28 4.97
CA ASN A 207 1.90 -23.10 4.21
C ASN A 207 2.62 -23.51 2.91
N PHE A 208 2.16 -22.99 1.77
CA PHE A 208 2.73 -23.25 0.45
C PHE A 208 3.54 -22.04 -0.03
N SER A 209 4.84 -22.21 -0.22
CA SER A 209 5.74 -21.13 -0.65
C SER A 209 5.50 -20.66 -2.09
N GLY A 210 4.88 -21.48 -2.93
CA GLY A 210 4.44 -21.11 -4.27
C GLY A 210 3.12 -20.31 -4.31
N GLY A 211 2.58 -19.97 -3.13
CA GLY A 211 1.39 -19.12 -3.01
C GLY A 211 0.07 -19.85 -3.15
N THR A 212 -1.01 -19.07 -3.34
CA THR A 212 -2.39 -19.57 -3.41
C THR A 212 -2.59 -20.64 -4.49
N ALA A 213 -1.96 -20.50 -5.66
CA ALA A 213 -2.09 -21.47 -6.74
C ALA A 213 -1.56 -22.87 -6.36
N GLU A 214 -0.49 -22.94 -5.55
CA GLU A 214 0.03 -24.19 -5.02
C GLU A 214 -0.93 -24.81 -3.98
N ALA A 215 -1.49 -23.98 -3.09
CA ALA A 215 -2.48 -24.42 -2.11
C ALA A 215 -3.75 -24.98 -2.79
N ILE A 216 -4.27 -24.30 -3.82
CA ILE A 216 -5.38 -24.78 -4.64
C ILE A 216 -5.04 -26.12 -5.30
N THR A 217 -3.86 -26.23 -5.91
CA THR A 217 -3.42 -27.49 -6.55
C THR A 217 -3.33 -28.63 -5.53
N ALA A 218 -2.83 -28.36 -4.33
CA ALA A 218 -2.73 -29.34 -3.25
C ALA A 218 -4.12 -29.80 -2.78
N MET A 219 -5.09 -28.89 -2.68
CA MET A 219 -6.48 -29.22 -2.32
C MET A 219 -7.13 -30.07 -3.42
N MET A 220 -7.02 -29.67 -4.67
CA MET A 220 -7.56 -30.44 -5.81
C MET A 220 -6.93 -31.81 -5.95
N GLY A 221 -5.67 -31.94 -5.54
CA GLY A 221 -4.95 -33.23 -5.50
C GLY A 221 -5.21 -34.07 -4.24
N GLY A 222 -6.05 -33.60 -3.31
CA GLY A 222 -6.36 -34.30 -2.05
C GLY A 222 -5.23 -34.32 -1.02
N ASN A 223 -4.20 -33.46 -1.18
CA ASN A 223 -3.09 -33.36 -0.22
C ASN A 223 -3.46 -32.53 1.02
N VAL A 224 -4.43 -31.62 0.87
CA VAL A 224 -5.10 -30.92 1.95
C VAL A 224 -6.62 -30.95 1.71
N GLN A 225 -7.43 -30.84 2.75
CA GLN A 225 -8.87 -31.00 2.67
C GLN A 225 -9.60 -29.72 2.26
N CYS A 226 -9.01 -28.57 2.59
CA CYS A 226 -9.49 -27.25 2.22
C CYS A 226 -8.32 -26.30 1.96
N CYS A 227 -8.59 -25.12 1.43
CA CYS A 227 -7.57 -24.10 1.28
C CYS A 227 -8.16 -22.69 1.49
N THR A 228 -7.30 -21.73 1.83
CA THR A 228 -7.63 -20.33 1.65
C THR A 228 -7.29 -19.89 0.23
N ALA A 229 -8.17 -19.09 -0.37
CA ALA A 229 -7.93 -18.48 -1.69
C ALA A 229 -8.56 -17.10 -1.75
N GLY A 230 -8.03 -16.22 -2.57
CA GLY A 230 -8.70 -14.96 -2.88
C GLY A 230 -9.80 -15.13 -3.92
N THR A 231 -10.75 -14.18 -3.97
CA THR A 231 -11.79 -14.15 -5.02
C THR A 231 -11.19 -14.22 -6.42
N ALA A 232 -10.11 -13.49 -6.68
CA ALA A 232 -9.46 -13.45 -7.98
C ALA A 232 -8.94 -14.83 -8.45
N GLU A 233 -8.46 -15.66 -7.52
CA GLU A 233 -7.97 -17.00 -7.82
C GLU A 233 -9.09 -18.04 -7.84
N ALA A 234 -10.11 -17.88 -6.99
CA ALA A 234 -11.16 -18.90 -6.79
C ALA A 234 -12.32 -18.78 -7.79
N ILE A 235 -12.64 -17.58 -8.29
CA ILE A 235 -13.88 -17.29 -9.03
C ILE A 235 -14.11 -18.20 -10.24
N SER A 236 -13.05 -18.56 -10.96
CA SER A 236 -13.16 -19.45 -12.11
C SER A 236 -13.55 -20.88 -11.72
N TYR A 237 -13.01 -21.41 -10.62
CA TYR A 237 -13.32 -22.73 -10.09
C TYR A 237 -14.73 -22.79 -9.46
N VAL A 238 -15.14 -21.70 -8.81
CA VAL A 238 -16.50 -21.57 -8.29
C VAL A 238 -17.51 -21.57 -9.43
N ASN A 239 -17.26 -20.79 -10.48
CA ASN A 239 -18.14 -20.71 -11.66
C ASN A 239 -18.20 -22.02 -12.46
N SER A 240 -17.11 -22.79 -12.49
CA SER A 240 -17.08 -24.13 -13.13
C SER A 240 -17.72 -25.22 -12.25
N GLY A 241 -17.98 -24.93 -10.98
CA GLY A 241 -18.52 -25.90 -10.02
C GLY A 241 -17.48 -26.91 -9.50
N GLU A 242 -16.20 -26.56 -9.57
CA GLU A 242 -15.10 -27.37 -9.04
C GLU A 242 -14.85 -27.12 -7.54
N PHE A 243 -15.22 -25.90 -7.03
CA PHE A 243 -15.13 -25.51 -5.63
C PHE A 243 -16.49 -25.20 -5.03
N LYS A 244 -16.61 -25.47 -3.74
CA LYS A 244 -17.58 -24.81 -2.83
C LYS A 244 -16.80 -23.82 -1.96
N VAL A 245 -17.42 -22.68 -1.68
CA VAL A 245 -16.90 -21.69 -0.73
C VAL A 245 -17.73 -21.74 0.54
N LEU A 246 -17.08 -22.03 1.66
CA LEU A 246 -17.76 -22.19 2.96
C LEU A 246 -18.02 -20.85 3.64
N CYS A 247 -17.09 -19.90 3.51
CA CYS A 247 -17.26 -18.53 3.98
C CYS A 247 -16.23 -17.58 3.35
N ASN A 248 -16.52 -16.29 3.49
CA ASN A 248 -15.60 -15.19 3.25
C ASN A 248 -15.02 -14.73 4.60
N LEU A 249 -13.70 -14.69 4.72
CA LEU A 249 -12.97 -14.24 5.92
C LEU A 249 -12.81 -12.73 6.01
N SER A 250 -13.26 -11.97 5.00
CA SER A 250 -13.21 -10.51 5.01
C SER A 250 -14.35 -9.93 5.88
N SER A 251 -14.18 -8.71 6.36
CA SER A 251 -15.16 -8.01 7.19
C SER A 251 -16.48 -7.70 6.44
N GLU A 252 -16.45 -7.68 5.11
CA GLU A 252 -17.58 -7.34 4.25
C GLU A 252 -17.81 -8.40 3.18
N PRO A 253 -19.06 -8.57 2.71
CA PRO A 253 -19.38 -9.44 1.57
C PRO A 253 -18.61 -9.05 0.31
N SER A 254 -18.36 -10.03 -0.56
CA SER A 254 -17.82 -9.80 -1.90
C SER A 254 -18.96 -9.57 -2.90
N GLU A 255 -18.85 -8.54 -3.73
CA GLU A 255 -19.80 -8.31 -4.82
C GLU A 255 -19.73 -9.41 -5.89
N LEU A 256 -18.58 -10.07 -6.01
CA LEU A 256 -18.34 -11.17 -6.95
C LEU A 256 -18.95 -12.50 -6.48
N LEU A 257 -19.18 -12.66 -5.17
CA LEU A 257 -19.74 -13.85 -4.53
C LEU A 257 -20.76 -13.45 -3.47
N PRO A 258 -21.87 -12.78 -3.87
CA PRO A 258 -22.81 -12.17 -2.92
C PRO A 258 -23.58 -13.18 -2.05
N ASP A 259 -23.65 -14.43 -2.47
CA ASP A 259 -24.34 -15.52 -1.74
C ASP A 259 -23.42 -16.20 -0.69
N VAL A 260 -22.12 -15.85 -0.65
CA VAL A 260 -21.16 -16.40 0.30
C VAL A 260 -21.14 -15.55 1.57
N PRO A 261 -21.57 -16.08 2.73
CA PRO A 261 -21.59 -15.32 3.97
C PRO A 261 -20.17 -15.01 4.44
N THR A 262 -20.01 -13.86 5.10
CA THR A 262 -18.77 -13.57 5.83
C THR A 262 -18.74 -14.38 7.14
N ALA A 263 -17.54 -14.71 7.61
CA ALA A 263 -17.38 -15.35 8.92
C ALA A 263 -17.93 -14.47 10.06
N THR A 264 -17.83 -13.14 9.91
CA THR A 264 -18.40 -12.16 10.85
C THR A 264 -19.92 -12.22 10.90
N GLU A 265 -20.62 -12.35 9.74
CA GLU A 265 -22.07 -12.57 9.71
C GLU A 265 -22.48 -13.89 10.38
N LEU A 266 -21.60 -14.90 10.38
CA LEU A 266 -21.78 -16.17 11.06
C LEU A 266 -21.39 -16.14 12.55
N GLY A 267 -20.94 -14.98 13.07
CA GLY A 267 -20.59 -14.77 14.48
C GLY A 267 -19.12 -14.98 14.82
N TYR A 268 -18.24 -15.12 13.83
CA TYR A 268 -16.80 -15.29 14.00
C TYR A 268 -16.07 -14.06 13.50
N GLU A 269 -15.71 -13.15 14.39
CA GLU A 269 -15.01 -11.92 14.03
C GLU A 269 -13.63 -12.22 13.44
N CYS A 270 -13.44 -11.80 12.20
CA CYS A 270 -12.14 -11.85 11.53
C CYS A 270 -12.11 -10.80 10.41
N ASN A 271 -10.92 -10.45 9.98
CA ASN A 271 -10.71 -9.56 8.84
C ASN A 271 -9.55 -10.09 8.01
N GLY A 272 -9.84 -11.10 7.20
CA GLY A 272 -8.93 -11.65 6.20
C GLY A 272 -9.16 -11.00 4.85
N GLY A 273 -8.20 -11.15 3.96
CA GLY A 273 -8.27 -10.59 2.63
C GLY A 273 -7.12 -9.65 2.35
N SER A 274 -6.96 -9.31 1.10
CA SER A 274 -5.92 -8.40 0.66
C SER A 274 -6.55 -7.15 0.06
N TRP A 275 -5.82 -6.08 0.07
CA TRP A 275 -6.21 -4.81 -0.51
C TRP A 275 -5.01 -4.11 -1.13
N GLY A 276 -5.29 -3.15 -1.99
CA GLY A 276 -4.30 -2.25 -2.53
C GLY A 276 -4.77 -0.82 -2.45
N ALA A 277 -3.82 0.08 -2.23
CA ALA A 277 -4.06 1.51 -2.24
C ALA A 277 -2.94 2.23 -3.01
N PHE A 278 -3.16 3.48 -3.35
CA PHE A 278 -2.13 4.36 -3.87
C PHE A 278 -1.80 5.43 -2.85
N ALA A 279 -0.53 5.72 -2.70
CA ALA A 279 -0.06 6.70 -1.72
C ALA A 279 1.21 7.41 -2.20
N VAL A 280 1.56 8.48 -1.49
CA VAL A 280 2.84 9.19 -1.61
C VAL A 280 3.59 9.10 -0.28
N PRO A 281 4.90 9.38 -0.23
CA PRO A 281 5.64 9.45 1.03
C PRO A 281 5.02 10.43 2.02
N ALA A 282 5.10 10.11 3.31
CA ALA A 282 4.71 11.04 4.36
C ALA A 282 5.48 12.37 4.24
N GLY A 283 4.79 13.49 4.54
CA GLY A 283 5.36 14.83 4.41
C GLY A 283 5.23 15.46 3.01
N THR A 284 4.54 14.79 2.07
CA THR A 284 4.16 15.42 0.80
C THR A 284 3.21 16.61 1.08
N PRO A 285 3.38 17.77 0.41
CA PRO A 285 2.53 18.95 0.64
C PRO A 285 1.05 18.69 0.39
N ASP A 286 0.18 19.29 1.21
CA ASP A 286 -1.27 19.06 1.16
C ASP A 286 -1.89 19.43 -0.18
N ASP A 287 -1.43 20.51 -0.84
CA ASP A 287 -1.91 20.93 -2.16
C ASP A 287 -1.59 19.91 -3.27
N VAL A 288 -0.45 19.24 -3.17
CA VAL A 288 -0.05 18.14 -4.06
C VAL A 288 -0.93 16.89 -3.80
N ILE A 289 -1.12 16.54 -2.52
CA ILE A 289 -1.99 15.43 -2.12
C ILE A 289 -3.41 15.65 -2.62
N GLU A 290 -3.95 16.87 -2.50
CA GLU A 290 -5.29 17.20 -2.96
C GLU A 290 -5.45 17.02 -4.47
N VAL A 291 -4.46 17.43 -5.27
CA VAL A 291 -4.47 17.20 -6.74
C VAL A 291 -4.49 15.72 -7.05
N LEU A 292 -3.65 14.93 -6.38
CA LEU A 292 -3.57 13.48 -6.59
C LEU A 292 -4.85 12.76 -6.14
N ARG A 293 -5.44 13.13 -5.00
CA ARG A 293 -6.70 12.57 -4.50
C ARG A 293 -7.85 12.85 -5.47
N LYS A 294 -8.00 14.06 -5.95
CA LYS A 294 -9.03 14.42 -6.94
C LYS A 294 -8.89 13.62 -8.24
N ALA A 295 -7.66 13.45 -8.72
CA ALA A 295 -7.41 12.63 -9.91
C ALA A 295 -7.68 11.15 -9.65
N GLY A 296 -7.22 10.61 -8.51
CA GLY A 296 -7.46 9.24 -8.08
C GLY A 296 -8.94 8.92 -7.93
N GLU A 297 -9.72 9.80 -7.29
CA GLU A 297 -11.16 9.66 -7.14
C GLU A 297 -11.88 9.53 -8.49
N LYS A 298 -11.51 10.36 -9.47
CA LYS A 298 -12.08 10.27 -10.82
C LYS A 298 -11.74 8.95 -11.50
N VAL A 299 -10.50 8.48 -11.36
CA VAL A 299 -10.05 7.20 -11.92
C VAL A 299 -10.82 6.05 -11.30
N MET A 300 -10.95 6.03 -9.97
CA MET A 300 -11.62 4.95 -9.24
C MET A 300 -13.13 4.91 -9.54
N ASN A 301 -13.74 6.06 -9.83
CA ASN A 301 -15.17 6.15 -10.16
C ASN A 301 -15.49 5.92 -11.66
N ALA A 302 -14.47 5.75 -12.50
CA ALA A 302 -14.69 5.55 -13.93
C ALA A 302 -15.24 4.14 -14.24
N ASP A 303 -16.32 4.04 -14.98
CA ASP A 303 -17.01 2.78 -15.31
C ASP A 303 -16.10 1.74 -15.96
N ASP A 304 -15.18 2.19 -16.83
CA ASP A 304 -14.22 1.32 -17.51
C ASP A 304 -13.16 0.75 -16.54
N PHE A 305 -12.77 1.53 -15.53
CA PHE A 305 -11.86 1.08 -14.48
C PHE A 305 -12.53 0.03 -13.59
N LYS A 306 -13.73 0.31 -13.09
CA LYS A 306 -14.54 -0.59 -12.26
C LYS A 306 -14.81 -1.92 -12.98
N LYS A 307 -15.25 -1.84 -14.23
CA LYS A 307 -15.46 -3.02 -15.06
C LYS A 307 -14.20 -3.88 -15.19
N THR A 308 -13.03 -3.24 -15.39
CA THR A 308 -11.76 -3.95 -15.51
C THR A 308 -11.36 -4.61 -14.19
N LEU A 309 -11.63 -3.99 -13.04
CA LEU A 309 -11.43 -4.60 -11.72
C LEU A 309 -12.25 -5.89 -11.58
N SER A 310 -13.56 -5.80 -11.83
CA SER A 310 -14.47 -6.94 -11.74
C SER A 310 -14.08 -8.09 -12.68
N GLU A 311 -13.72 -7.79 -13.94
CA GLU A 311 -13.24 -8.78 -14.91
C GLU A 311 -11.95 -9.51 -14.47
N LYS A 312 -11.18 -8.89 -13.57
CA LYS A 312 -9.96 -9.46 -12.98
C LYS A 312 -10.19 -10.17 -11.65
N GLY A 313 -11.43 -10.24 -11.17
CA GLY A 313 -11.77 -10.88 -9.90
C GLY A 313 -11.45 -10.04 -8.67
N PHE A 314 -11.33 -8.73 -8.82
CA PHE A 314 -11.16 -7.79 -7.73
C PHE A 314 -12.48 -7.13 -7.38
N ASP A 315 -12.79 -7.05 -6.10
CA ASP A 315 -13.91 -6.25 -5.60
C ASP A 315 -13.54 -4.75 -5.62
N GLU A 316 -14.51 -3.90 -5.89
CA GLU A 316 -14.34 -2.46 -5.74
C GLU A 316 -14.04 -2.13 -4.27
N TYR A 317 -13.08 -1.24 -4.06
CA TYR A 317 -12.75 -0.74 -2.73
C TYR A 317 -12.47 0.74 -2.82
N HIS A 318 -13.44 1.53 -2.43
CA HIS A 318 -13.40 2.97 -2.62
C HIS A 318 -13.56 3.70 -1.29
N VAL A 319 -12.43 3.95 -0.63
CA VAL A 319 -12.34 4.73 0.60
C VAL A 319 -11.43 5.93 0.35
N ASP A 320 -11.80 7.08 0.87
CA ASP A 320 -10.94 8.28 0.86
C ASP A 320 -9.58 7.98 1.52
N GLY A 321 -8.51 8.50 0.93
CA GLY A 321 -7.17 8.19 1.40
C GLY A 321 -6.90 8.63 2.85
N ALA A 322 -7.49 9.73 3.32
CA ALA A 322 -7.30 10.19 4.69
C ALA A 322 -8.06 9.33 5.71
N GLU A 323 -9.23 8.82 5.32
CA GLU A 323 -10.01 7.87 6.11
C GLU A 323 -9.29 6.51 6.15
N PHE A 324 -8.87 6.02 5.00
CA PHE A 324 -8.20 4.74 4.86
C PHE A 324 -6.90 4.64 5.67
N LYS A 325 -6.15 5.74 5.86
CA LYS A 325 -4.95 5.74 6.71
C LYS A 325 -5.23 5.22 8.12
N LYS A 326 -6.38 5.56 8.70
CA LYS A 326 -6.79 5.10 10.04
C LYS A 326 -7.04 3.59 10.03
N ASP A 327 -7.74 3.11 9.02
CA ASP A 327 -8.05 1.68 8.86
C ASP A 327 -6.77 0.87 8.67
N ALA A 328 -5.83 1.35 7.85
CA ALA A 328 -4.53 0.73 7.63
C ALA A 328 -3.70 0.64 8.92
N MET A 329 -3.73 1.68 9.78
CA MET A 329 -3.06 1.68 11.08
C MET A 329 -3.71 0.72 12.08
N GLU A 330 -5.03 0.58 12.06
CA GLU A 330 -5.74 -0.39 12.89
C GLU A 330 -5.42 -1.83 12.45
N MET A 331 -5.46 -2.10 11.16
CA MET A 331 -5.03 -3.38 10.58
C MET A 331 -3.59 -3.71 10.91
N TYR A 332 -2.67 -2.74 10.83
CA TYR A 332 -1.27 -2.93 11.21
C TYR A 332 -1.12 -3.37 12.67
N LYS A 333 -1.85 -2.73 13.59
CA LYS A 333 -1.83 -3.11 15.00
C LYS A 333 -2.35 -4.54 15.20
N THR A 334 -3.51 -4.85 14.65
CA THR A 334 -4.13 -6.18 14.76
C THR A 334 -3.22 -7.27 14.18
N ASN A 335 -2.70 -7.07 12.97
CA ASN A 335 -1.80 -8.03 12.33
C ASN A 335 -0.48 -8.22 13.09
N SER A 336 0.07 -7.13 13.65
CA SER A 336 1.28 -7.20 14.48
C SER A 336 1.05 -8.01 15.75
N ASP A 337 -0.13 -7.88 16.37
CA ASP A 337 -0.48 -8.65 17.56
C ASP A 337 -0.63 -10.14 17.22
N ILE A 338 -1.31 -10.49 16.13
CA ILE A 338 -1.46 -11.88 15.63
C ILE A 338 -0.08 -12.48 15.30
N ILE A 339 0.77 -11.75 14.55
CA ILE A 339 2.11 -12.23 14.19
C ILE A 339 2.95 -12.56 15.44
N LYS A 340 2.88 -11.73 16.47
CA LYS A 340 3.58 -11.94 17.75
C LYS A 340 3.00 -13.13 18.52
N GLU A 341 1.68 -13.23 18.63
CA GLU A 341 0.98 -14.27 19.35
C GLU A 341 1.30 -15.65 18.80
N PHE A 342 1.25 -15.81 17.48
CA PHE A 342 1.53 -17.07 16.80
C PHE A 342 3.01 -17.26 16.41
N ASN A 343 3.90 -16.34 16.84
CA ASN A 343 5.34 -16.38 16.55
C ASN A 343 5.65 -16.62 15.06
N LEU A 344 5.01 -15.84 14.19
CA LEU A 344 5.11 -15.99 12.73
C LEU A 344 6.31 -15.25 12.12
N SER A 345 6.97 -14.36 12.86
CA SER A 345 8.13 -13.60 12.37
C SER A 345 9.26 -14.52 11.93
N ALA A 346 9.92 -14.18 10.82
CA ALA A 346 11.15 -14.84 10.40
C ALA A 346 12.26 -14.53 11.42
N ASN A 347 12.70 -15.56 12.19
CA ASN A 347 13.91 -15.52 13.04
C ASN A 347 15.15 -15.72 12.18
#